data_7f0e53908a2d1fe80545af29788c1c3b
#
_entry.id   7f0e53908a2d1fe80545af29788c1c3b
#
_cell.length_a   1.000
_cell.length_b   1.000
_cell.length_c   1.000
_cell.angle_alpha   90.00
_cell.angle_beta   90.00
_cell.angle_gamma   90.00
#
_symmetry.space_group_name_H-M   'P 1'
#
loop_
_entity.id
_entity.type
_entity.pdbx_description
1 polymer ?
#
loop_
_entity_poly.entity_id
_entity_poly.type
_entity_poly.pdbx_seq_one_letter_code
_entity_poly.pdbx_strand_id
1 'polypeptide(L)'
;MLLIRSFCGNGGFGMLLAVDVGNSNISVGVFRFTDAHMPVIVCHFKFGTHNYTPDELCATIDGFLRRFDAMQLHAAVVSSVVPQMTAAVCAAAESLCGTKPFVISSGIRTGFGIHVKNPEQLGTDIVSNVAAALTLDSAPLVVLDMGTATTISVVDTEKTILGAIIIPGLQLSLRTLCDTAAQLGEIPLAEKPELIGRDTRTAISSGVLNGNALMIDGFIRNIREALGTKESGTSLSLFATGGSY
;
A
#
# COMPACT_ATOMS: atom_id res chain seq x y z
N MET A 1 10.14 3.91 13.98
CA MET A 1 10.15 3.45 15.40
C MET A 1 10.40 4.58 16.41
N LEU A 2 11.31 5.52 16.19
CA LEU A 2 11.54 6.67 17.10
C LEU A 2 10.34 7.64 17.21
N LEU A 3 9.63 7.92 16.14
CA LEU A 3 8.45 8.83 16.14
C LEU A 3 7.27 8.27 16.95
N ILE A 4 7.04 6.96 16.91
CA ILE A 4 5.91 6.33 17.64
C ILE A 4 6.13 6.33 19.15
N ARG A 5 7.37 6.23 19.62
CA ARG A 5 7.70 6.34 21.06
C ARG A 5 7.42 7.74 21.62
N SER A 6 7.41 8.77 20.80
CA SER A 6 7.09 10.15 21.22
C SER A 6 5.60 10.37 21.46
N PHE A 7 4.72 9.53 20.87
CA PHE A 7 3.27 9.63 21.01
C PHE A 7 2.71 8.77 22.16
N CYS A 8 3.43 7.73 22.56
CA CYS A 8 3.09 6.95 23.74
C CYS A 8 3.75 7.59 24.97
N GLY A 9 3.10 8.58 25.57
CA GLY A 9 3.53 9.16 26.84
C GLY A 9 3.70 8.08 27.93
N ASN A 10 4.51 8.35 28.92
CA ASN A 10 4.86 7.43 30.01
C ASN A 10 3.63 6.72 30.60
N GLY A 11 3.34 5.49 30.16
CA GLY A 11 2.51 4.56 30.94
C GLY A 11 1.25 3.97 30.32
N GLY A 12 0.98 4.10 29.03
CA GLY A 12 -0.22 3.46 28.44
C GLY A 12 -0.01 2.93 27.03
N PHE A 13 -0.49 1.71 26.77
CA PHE A 13 -0.57 1.15 25.43
C PHE A 13 -1.57 1.95 24.60
N GLY A 14 -1.08 2.76 23.67
CA GLY A 14 -1.92 3.61 22.82
C GLY A 14 -2.48 2.87 21.63
N MET A 15 -3.68 3.25 21.18
CA MET A 15 -4.20 2.86 19.86
C MET A 15 -3.87 3.94 18.84
N LEU A 16 -3.35 3.52 17.68
CA LEU A 16 -3.02 4.37 16.54
C LEU A 16 -4.03 4.13 15.42
N LEU A 17 -4.64 5.19 14.94
CA LEU A 17 -5.41 5.20 13.70
C LEU A 17 -4.46 5.40 12.52
N ALA A 18 -4.41 4.48 11.58
CA ALA A 18 -3.70 4.63 10.32
C ALA A 18 -4.71 4.74 9.19
N VAL A 19 -4.59 5.79 8.38
CA VAL A 19 -5.46 6.02 7.22
C VAL A 19 -4.58 6.15 5.98
N ASP A 20 -4.82 5.28 5.00
CA ASP A 20 -4.18 5.33 3.69
C ASP A 20 -5.22 5.66 2.61
N VAL A 21 -5.00 6.77 1.92
CA VAL A 21 -5.92 7.31 0.91
C VAL A 21 -5.37 7.06 -0.47
N GLY A 22 -5.83 5.97 -1.07
CA GLY A 22 -5.56 5.63 -2.47
C GLY A 22 -6.59 6.24 -3.43
N ASN A 23 -6.31 6.18 -4.73
CA ASN A 23 -7.22 6.71 -5.76
C ASN A 23 -8.58 5.98 -5.81
N SER A 24 -8.62 4.69 -5.51
CA SER A 24 -9.84 3.87 -5.57
C SER A 24 -10.46 3.60 -4.20
N ASN A 25 -9.65 3.45 -3.18
CA ASN A 25 -10.09 3.09 -1.83
C ASN A 25 -9.35 3.87 -0.75
N ILE A 26 -10.04 4.12 0.34
CA ILE A 26 -9.47 4.55 1.62
C ILE A 26 -9.39 3.32 2.50
N SER A 27 -8.17 2.99 2.96
CA SER A 27 -7.90 1.89 3.89
C SER A 27 -7.68 2.47 5.29
N VAL A 28 -8.34 1.89 6.28
CA VAL A 28 -8.25 2.33 7.68
C VAL A 28 -7.87 1.14 8.53
N GLY A 29 -6.83 1.31 9.35
CA GLY A 29 -6.38 0.32 10.31
C GLY A 29 -6.25 0.92 11.71
N VAL A 30 -6.62 0.17 12.73
CA VAL A 30 -6.34 0.52 14.13
C VAL A 30 -5.31 -0.47 14.67
N PHE A 31 -4.26 0.09 15.22
CA PHE A 31 -3.12 -0.67 15.75
C PHE A 31 -2.99 -0.41 17.23
N ARG A 32 -2.80 -1.49 18.01
CA ARG A 32 -2.44 -1.41 19.42
C ARG A 32 -0.96 -1.68 19.57
N PHE A 33 -0.26 -0.76 20.22
CA PHE A 33 1.12 -0.94 20.60
C PHE A 33 1.19 -1.64 21.98
N THR A 34 1.91 -2.74 22.02
CA THR A 34 2.23 -3.49 23.23
C THR A 34 3.72 -3.40 23.49
N ASP A 35 4.22 -3.94 24.61
CA ASP A 35 5.66 -4.05 24.89
C ASP A 35 6.40 -4.92 23.85
N ALA A 36 5.65 -5.71 23.07
CA ALA A 36 6.18 -6.43 21.91
C ALA A 36 6.57 -5.42 20.81
N HIS A 37 7.67 -5.70 20.10
CA HIS A 37 8.23 -4.81 19.08
C HIS A 37 7.32 -4.55 17.88
N MET A 38 6.28 -5.37 17.67
CA MET A 38 5.35 -5.24 16.56
C MET A 38 3.96 -4.84 17.06
N PRO A 39 3.31 -3.85 16.41
CA PRO A 39 1.93 -3.48 16.73
C PRO A 39 0.96 -4.59 16.34
N VAL A 40 -0.12 -4.72 17.11
CA VAL A 40 -1.21 -5.66 16.82
C VAL A 40 -2.33 -4.93 16.10
N ILE A 41 -2.80 -5.49 15.00
CA ILE A 41 -3.98 -4.97 14.29
C ILE A 41 -5.22 -5.30 15.12
N VAL A 42 -5.94 -4.25 15.53
CA VAL A 42 -7.21 -4.37 16.26
C VAL A 42 -8.35 -4.56 15.27
N CYS A 43 -8.40 -3.71 14.25
CA CYS A 43 -9.34 -3.84 13.15
C CYS A 43 -8.76 -3.21 11.88
N HIS A 44 -9.30 -3.65 10.75
CA HIS A 44 -9.00 -3.08 9.44
C HIS A 44 -10.27 -3.09 8.60
N PHE A 45 -10.51 -2.02 7.88
CA PHE A 45 -11.60 -1.91 6.91
C PHE A 45 -11.20 -0.96 5.77
N LYS A 46 -11.93 -1.05 4.67
CA LYS A 46 -11.74 -0.15 3.53
C LYS A 46 -13.09 0.22 2.90
N PHE A 47 -13.13 1.38 2.27
CA PHE A 47 -14.28 1.88 1.52
C PHE A 47 -13.80 2.71 0.33
N GLY A 48 -14.70 2.94 -0.64
CA GLY A 48 -14.36 3.65 -1.88
C GLY A 48 -13.91 5.09 -1.64
N THR A 49 -12.97 5.58 -2.44
CA THR A 49 -12.56 6.98 -2.43
C THR A 49 -13.54 7.81 -3.22
N HIS A 50 -14.18 8.77 -2.54
CA HIS A 50 -15.07 9.78 -3.11
C HIS A 50 -14.72 11.14 -2.53
N ASN A 51 -15.37 12.19 -3.00
CA ASN A 51 -15.24 13.53 -2.40
C ASN A 51 -16.05 13.60 -1.09
N TYR A 52 -15.45 13.12 -0.02
CA TYR A 52 -16.03 13.20 1.31
C TYR A 52 -15.78 14.56 1.96
N THR A 53 -16.74 15.04 2.72
CA THR A 53 -16.51 16.08 3.73
C THR A 53 -15.81 15.48 4.97
N PRO A 54 -15.15 16.29 5.81
CA PRO A 54 -14.58 15.81 7.08
C PRO A 54 -15.59 15.11 7.98
N ASP A 55 -16.83 15.62 8.05
CA ASP A 55 -17.88 15.06 8.91
C ASP A 55 -18.37 13.69 8.41
N GLU A 56 -18.50 13.51 7.09
CA GLU A 56 -18.85 12.22 6.48
C GLU A 56 -17.77 11.18 6.74
N LEU A 57 -16.48 11.56 6.61
CA LEU A 57 -15.36 10.68 6.92
C LEU A 57 -15.35 10.32 8.41
N CYS A 58 -15.53 11.32 9.29
CA CYS A 58 -15.58 11.10 10.72
C CYS A 58 -16.71 10.12 11.08
N ALA A 59 -17.93 10.34 10.57
CA ALA A 59 -19.06 9.47 10.82
C ALA A 59 -18.85 8.05 10.28
N THR A 60 -18.27 7.93 9.09
CA THR A 60 -17.97 6.63 8.47
C THR A 60 -16.95 5.85 9.29
N ILE A 61 -15.84 6.48 9.66
CA ILE A 61 -14.78 5.84 10.45
C ILE A 61 -15.28 5.50 11.84
N ASP A 62 -15.97 6.44 12.53
CA ASP A 62 -16.56 6.24 13.88
C ASP A 62 -17.53 5.05 13.89
N GLY A 63 -18.38 4.92 12.87
CA GLY A 63 -19.30 3.79 12.74
C GLY A 63 -18.60 2.43 12.70
N PHE A 64 -17.45 2.34 12.01
CA PHE A 64 -16.62 1.12 12.00
C PHE A 64 -15.91 0.93 13.34
N LEU A 65 -15.33 2.00 13.92
CA LEU A 65 -14.63 1.91 15.20
C LEU A 65 -15.53 1.38 16.33
N ARG A 66 -16.78 1.86 16.39
CA ARG A 66 -17.80 1.36 17.35
C ARG A 66 -18.10 -0.11 17.19
N ARG A 67 -18.19 -0.59 15.94
CA ARG A 67 -18.42 -2.01 15.64
C ARG A 67 -17.32 -2.92 16.17
N PHE A 68 -16.09 -2.43 16.24
CA PHE A 68 -14.92 -3.19 16.69
C PHE A 68 -14.47 -2.84 18.11
N ASP A 69 -15.23 -2.00 18.85
CA ASP A 69 -14.86 -1.50 20.17
C ASP A 69 -13.47 -0.84 20.23
N ALA A 70 -13.13 -0.09 19.16
CA ALA A 70 -11.82 0.50 18.93
C ALA A 70 -11.81 2.03 19.11
N MET A 71 -12.58 2.55 20.10
CA MET A 71 -12.85 3.98 20.27
C MET A 71 -11.74 4.77 20.97
N GLN A 72 -10.82 4.13 21.68
CA GLN A 72 -9.78 4.81 22.46
C GLN A 72 -8.54 5.10 21.60
N LEU A 73 -8.69 6.01 20.64
CA LEU A 73 -7.59 6.44 19.77
C LEU A 73 -6.74 7.49 20.48
N HIS A 74 -5.42 7.41 20.32
CA HIS A 74 -4.45 8.31 20.96
C HIS A 74 -3.66 9.15 19.95
N ALA A 75 -3.53 8.65 18.73
CA ALA A 75 -2.84 9.32 17.64
C ALA A 75 -3.37 8.83 16.29
N ALA A 76 -3.09 9.58 15.24
CA ALA A 76 -3.35 9.16 13.87
C ALA A 76 -2.15 9.39 12.97
N VAL A 77 -2.01 8.52 11.96
CA VAL A 77 -1.10 8.69 10.82
C VAL A 77 -1.91 8.63 9.53
N VAL A 78 -1.61 9.53 8.61
CA VAL A 78 -2.29 9.64 7.32
C VAL A 78 -1.24 9.55 6.20
N SER A 79 -1.45 8.60 5.29
CA SER A 79 -0.82 8.53 3.98
C SER A 79 -1.86 8.89 2.94
N SER A 80 -1.52 9.69 1.95
CA SER A 80 -2.47 10.07 0.90
C SER A 80 -1.77 10.35 -0.42
N VAL A 81 -2.25 9.70 -1.48
CA VAL A 81 -1.88 10.00 -2.86
C VAL A 81 -2.99 10.80 -3.58
N VAL A 82 -4.00 11.29 -2.82
CA VAL A 82 -5.13 12.09 -3.32
C VAL A 82 -5.13 13.45 -2.62
N PRO A 83 -4.43 14.48 -3.16
CA PRO A 83 -4.21 15.76 -2.47
C PRO A 83 -5.49 16.45 -2.01
N GLN A 84 -6.55 16.40 -2.82
CA GLN A 84 -7.85 17.03 -2.48
C GLN A 84 -8.55 16.39 -1.27
N MET A 85 -8.21 15.13 -0.94
CA MET A 85 -8.80 14.42 0.21
C MET A 85 -7.98 14.56 1.49
N THR A 86 -6.70 14.91 1.36
CA THR A 86 -5.77 14.94 2.49
C THR A 86 -6.26 15.84 3.64
N ALA A 87 -6.73 17.04 3.31
CA ALA A 87 -7.24 17.98 4.32
C ALA A 87 -8.47 17.44 5.06
N ALA A 88 -9.43 16.85 4.32
CA ALA A 88 -10.65 16.29 4.91
C ALA A 88 -10.35 15.10 5.82
N VAL A 89 -9.45 14.21 5.38
CA VAL A 89 -9.04 13.04 6.18
C VAL A 89 -8.27 13.48 7.43
N CYS A 90 -7.40 14.48 7.34
CA CYS A 90 -6.70 15.01 8.50
C CYS A 90 -7.65 15.62 9.51
N ALA A 91 -8.66 16.39 9.07
CA ALA A 91 -9.65 16.96 9.96
C ALA A 91 -10.52 15.88 10.65
N ALA A 92 -10.94 14.86 9.91
CA ALA A 92 -11.66 13.72 10.48
C ALA A 92 -10.81 12.96 11.50
N ALA A 93 -9.55 12.66 11.17
CA ALA A 93 -8.62 11.97 12.08
C ALA A 93 -8.35 12.80 13.35
N GLU A 94 -8.18 14.12 13.22
CA GLU A 94 -8.01 15.02 14.37
C GLU A 94 -9.25 15.02 15.26
N SER A 95 -10.44 15.05 14.69
CA SER A 95 -11.71 14.97 15.44
C SER A 95 -11.85 13.65 16.21
N LEU A 96 -11.44 12.53 15.61
CA LEU A 96 -11.53 11.20 16.21
C LEU A 96 -10.48 10.96 17.30
N CYS A 97 -9.27 11.49 17.13
CA CYS A 97 -8.15 11.25 18.05
C CYS A 97 -7.92 12.39 19.06
N GLY A 98 -8.52 13.56 18.88
CA GLY A 98 -8.28 14.76 19.69
C GLY A 98 -6.89 15.38 19.48
N THR A 99 -6.11 14.90 18.52
CA THR A 99 -4.75 15.37 18.22
C THR A 99 -4.54 15.43 16.71
N LYS A 100 -3.69 16.37 16.26
CA LYS A 100 -3.34 16.46 14.83
C LYS A 100 -2.69 15.17 14.34
N PRO A 101 -3.13 14.61 13.20
CA PRO A 101 -2.53 13.43 12.64
C PRO A 101 -1.12 13.73 12.12
N PHE A 102 -0.25 12.71 12.18
CA PHE A 102 1.01 12.75 11.47
C PHE A 102 0.77 12.43 9.99
N VAL A 103 1.14 13.34 9.10
CA VAL A 103 0.97 13.15 7.65
C VAL A 103 2.29 12.66 7.05
N ILE A 104 2.24 11.50 6.39
CA ILE A 104 3.38 10.99 5.64
C ILE A 104 3.56 11.87 4.39
N SER A 105 4.76 12.40 4.23
CA SER A 105 5.14 13.22 3.08
C SER A 105 6.55 12.87 2.63
N SER A 106 6.92 13.28 1.41
CA SER A 106 8.25 13.02 0.83
C SER A 106 9.43 13.61 1.64
N GLY A 107 9.16 14.56 2.54
CA GLY A 107 10.20 15.21 3.37
C GLY A 107 10.40 14.60 4.76
N ILE A 108 9.68 13.53 5.12
CA ILE A 108 9.84 12.90 6.43
C ILE A 108 11.15 12.12 6.54
N ARG A 109 11.71 12.06 7.75
CA ARG A 109 12.86 11.19 8.04
C ARG A 109 12.38 9.75 8.18
N THR A 110 12.62 8.94 7.17
CA THR A 110 12.20 7.54 7.11
C THR A 110 13.17 6.57 7.78
N GLY A 111 14.43 6.96 7.93
CA GLY A 111 15.50 6.08 8.41
C GLY A 111 16.12 5.20 7.32
N PHE A 112 15.75 5.42 6.06
CA PHE A 112 16.34 4.81 4.87
C PHE A 112 16.57 5.87 3.77
N GLY A 113 17.43 5.55 2.81
CA GLY A 113 17.78 6.46 1.71
C GLY A 113 16.71 6.51 0.62
N ILE A 114 16.65 7.61 -0.11
CA ILE A 114 15.82 7.76 -1.32
C ILE A 114 16.72 8.33 -2.42
N HIS A 115 16.98 7.51 -3.45
CA HIS A 115 17.83 7.89 -4.58
C HIS A 115 17.03 7.87 -5.88
N VAL A 116 16.05 8.78 -5.97
CA VAL A 116 15.26 9.02 -7.18
C VAL A 116 15.49 10.45 -7.66
N LYS A 117 15.20 10.71 -8.94
CA LYS A 117 15.44 12.06 -9.54
C LYS A 117 14.66 13.17 -8.82
N ASN A 118 13.42 12.90 -8.46
CA ASN A 118 12.50 13.84 -7.82
C ASN A 118 11.88 13.19 -6.59
N PRO A 119 12.53 13.23 -5.41
CA PRO A 119 12.03 12.58 -4.19
C PRO A 119 10.64 13.05 -3.77
N GLU A 120 10.28 14.30 -4.07
CA GLU A 120 8.95 14.87 -3.79
C GLU A 120 7.81 14.25 -4.61
N GLN A 121 8.13 13.57 -5.72
CA GLN A 121 7.17 12.88 -6.57
C GLN A 121 7.00 11.39 -6.19
N LEU A 122 7.83 10.91 -5.26
CA LEU A 122 7.69 9.54 -4.77
C LEU A 122 6.41 9.42 -3.95
N GLY A 123 5.53 8.48 -4.32
CA GLY A 123 4.28 8.24 -3.64
C GLY A 123 4.48 7.90 -2.17
N THR A 124 3.60 8.40 -1.31
CA THR A 124 3.65 8.14 0.13
C THR A 124 3.32 6.67 0.46
N ASP A 125 2.56 6.01 -0.40
CA ASP A 125 2.31 4.57 -0.40
C ASP A 125 3.62 3.76 -0.57
N ILE A 126 4.47 4.12 -1.52
CA ILE A 126 5.79 3.49 -1.72
C ILE A 126 6.64 3.63 -0.45
N VAL A 127 6.72 4.86 0.09
CA VAL A 127 7.49 5.13 1.32
C VAL A 127 6.97 4.30 2.49
N SER A 128 5.66 4.23 2.67
CA SER A 128 5.01 3.46 3.75
C SER A 128 5.25 1.95 3.60
N ASN A 129 5.09 1.42 2.39
CA ASN A 129 5.28 0.01 2.09
C ASN A 129 6.74 -0.42 2.31
N VAL A 130 7.71 0.38 1.85
CA VAL A 130 9.14 0.11 2.08
C VAL A 130 9.49 0.21 3.57
N ALA A 131 8.96 1.22 4.29
CA ALA A 131 9.16 1.33 5.72
C ALA A 131 8.66 0.08 6.46
N ALA A 132 7.49 -0.44 6.10
CA ALA A 132 6.94 -1.66 6.68
C ALA A 132 7.81 -2.88 6.35
N ALA A 133 8.19 -3.06 5.09
CA ALA A 133 9.03 -4.19 4.66
C ALA A 133 10.38 -4.23 5.39
N LEU A 134 11.03 -3.08 5.57
CA LEU A 134 12.30 -2.95 6.31
C LEU A 134 12.17 -3.25 7.82
N THR A 135 10.96 -3.31 8.38
CA THR A 135 10.75 -3.80 9.76
C THR A 135 10.64 -5.31 9.84
N LEU A 136 10.31 -5.97 8.72
CA LEU A 136 10.09 -7.42 8.65
C LEU A 136 11.35 -8.17 8.23
N ASP A 137 12.15 -7.58 7.35
CA ASP A 137 13.39 -8.20 6.87
C ASP A 137 14.43 -7.14 6.49
N SER A 138 15.67 -7.59 6.28
CA SER A 138 16.78 -6.75 5.85
C SER A 138 16.77 -6.52 4.34
N ALA A 139 17.33 -5.38 3.90
CA ALA A 139 17.60 -5.10 2.50
C ALA A 139 18.77 -5.99 1.96
N PRO A 140 18.83 -6.27 0.66
CA PRO A 140 18.01 -5.69 -0.40
C PRO A 140 16.62 -6.33 -0.45
N LEU A 141 15.61 -5.53 -0.83
CA LEU A 141 14.25 -6.03 -0.93
C LEU A 141 13.46 -5.39 -2.08
N VAL A 142 12.43 -6.08 -2.50
CA VAL A 142 11.42 -5.60 -3.45
C VAL A 142 10.06 -5.65 -2.79
N VAL A 143 9.30 -4.59 -2.94
CA VAL A 143 7.89 -4.54 -2.52
C VAL A 143 7.00 -4.45 -3.75
N LEU A 144 6.10 -5.42 -3.87
CA LEU A 144 5.04 -5.47 -4.87
C LEU A 144 3.76 -4.95 -4.23
N ASP A 145 3.23 -3.84 -4.72
CA ASP A 145 1.91 -3.35 -4.32
C ASP A 145 0.94 -3.56 -5.48
N MET A 146 0.02 -4.53 -5.31
CA MET A 146 -0.95 -4.94 -6.33
C MET A 146 -2.29 -4.24 -6.08
N GLY A 147 -2.35 -2.96 -6.45
CA GLY A 147 -3.53 -2.12 -6.36
C GLY A 147 -4.19 -1.83 -7.72
N THR A 148 -4.73 -0.62 -7.86
CA THR A 148 -5.24 -0.09 -9.15
C THR A 148 -4.13 -0.07 -10.21
N ALA A 149 -2.93 0.36 -9.81
CA ALA A 149 -1.69 0.04 -10.52
C ALA A 149 -0.92 -1.00 -9.70
N THR A 150 -0.08 -1.81 -10.35
CA THR A 150 0.90 -2.63 -9.66
C THR A 150 2.21 -1.85 -9.62
N THR A 151 2.71 -1.60 -8.41
CA THR A 151 3.98 -0.90 -8.19
C THR A 151 5.03 -1.88 -7.68
N ILE A 152 6.22 -1.85 -8.25
CA ILE A 152 7.37 -2.68 -7.87
C ILE A 152 8.44 -1.73 -7.35
N SER A 153 8.60 -1.62 -6.04
CA SER A 153 9.59 -0.75 -5.40
C SER A 153 10.87 -1.54 -5.10
N VAL A 154 12.01 -0.95 -5.41
CA VAL A 154 13.32 -1.61 -5.27
C VAL A 154 14.17 -0.90 -4.24
N VAL A 155 14.68 -1.66 -3.28
CA VAL A 155 15.57 -1.17 -2.21
C VAL A 155 16.89 -1.95 -2.27
N ASP A 156 18.02 -1.23 -2.27
CA ASP A 156 19.35 -1.81 -2.31
C ASP A 156 19.85 -2.30 -0.93
N THR A 157 21.07 -2.83 -0.90
CA THR A 157 21.72 -3.32 0.34
C THR A 157 21.97 -2.24 1.38
N GLU A 158 22.02 -0.97 1.00
CA GLU A 158 22.21 0.18 1.88
C GLU A 158 20.89 0.76 2.41
N LYS A 159 19.78 0.04 2.22
CA LYS A 159 18.42 0.46 2.56
C LYS A 159 18.01 1.74 1.84
N THR A 160 18.39 1.88 0.57
CA THR A 160 18.04 3.04 -0.25
C THR A 160 17.03 2.64 -1.32
N ILE A 161 15.92 3.37 -1.42
CA ILE A 161 14.97 3.23 -2.52
C ILE A 161 15.66 3.71 -3.80
N LEU A 162 15.87 2.81 -4.75
CA LEU A 162 16.46 3.12 -6.05
C LEU A 162 15.43 3.63 -7.05
N GLY A 163 14.16 3.28 -6.84
CA GLY A 163 13.06 3.65 -7.71
C GLY A 163 11.94 2.64 -7.66
N ALA A 164 10.99 2.82 -8.58
CA ALA A 164 9.85 1.93 -8.73
C ALA A 164 9.52 1.69 -10.20
N ILE A 165 8.87 0.56 -10.47
CA ILE A 165 8.26 0.22 -11.76
C ILE A 165 6.74 0.26 -11.53
N ILE A 166 6.01 0.93 -12.40
CA ILE A 166 4.56 1.07 -12.30
C ILE A 166 3.94 0.48 -13.55
N ILE A 167 3.05 -0.48 -13.37
CA ILE A 167 2.32 -1.15 -14.44
C ILE A 167 0.81 -1.13 -14.15
N PRO A 168 -0.06 -1.27 -15.16
CA PRO A 168 -1.48 -1.39 -14.92
C PRO A 168 -1.80 -2.58 -14.00
N GLY A 169 -2.63 -2.37 -12.98
CA GLY A 169 -3.09 -3.46 -12.12
C GLY A 169 -4.05 -4.41 -12.87
N LEU A 170 -4.27 -5.60 -12.31
CA LEU A 170 -5.06 -6.67 -12.93
C LEU A 170 -6.47 -6.21 -13.33
N GLN A 171 -7.19 -5.55 -12.42
CA GLN A 171 -8.54 -5.09 -12.67
C GLN A 171 -8.59 -3.97 -13.73
N LEU A 172 -7.62 -3.06 -13.69
CA LEU A 172 -7.51 -1.99 -14.69
C LEU A 172 -7.23 -2.57 -16.08
N SER A 173 -6.29 -3.51 -16.17
CA SER A 173 -5.96 -4.20 -17.43
C SER A 173 -7.18 -4.91 -18.01
N LEU A 174 -7.91 -5.65 -17.18
CA LEU A 174 -9.10 -6.37 -17.60
C LEU A 174 -10.19 -5.43 -18.07
N ARG A 175 -10.52 -4.39 -17.29
CA ARG A 175 -11.53 -3.40 -17.66
C ARG A 175 -11.19 -2.71 -18.98
N THR A 176 -9.96 -2.27 -19.15
CA THR A 176 -9.52 -1.60 -20.38
C THR A 176 -9.70 -2.48 -21.61
N LEU A 177 -9.40 -3.79 -21.50
CA LEU A 177 -9.63 -4.73 -22.60
C LEU A 177 -11.12 -4.97 -22.86
N CYS A 178 -11.94 -5.12 -21.82
CA CYS A 178 -13.38 -5.33 -21.94
C CYS A 178 -14.08 -4.08 -22.51
N ASP A 179 -13.73 -2.89 -22.05
CA ASP A 179 -14.33 -1.62 -22.50
C ASP A 179 -14.00 -1.32 -23.97
N THR A 180 -12.83 -1.75 -24.44
CA THR A 180 -12.41 -1.56 -25.83
C THR A 180 -13.06 -2.58 -26.77
N ALA A 181 -13.46 -3.72 -26.26
CA ALA A 181 -14.09 -4.79 -27.01
C ALA A 181 -15.63 -4.75 -26.83
N ALA A 182 -16.30 -3.89 -27.58
CA ALA A 182 -17.73 -3.53 -27.46
C ALA A 182 -18.77 -4.69 -27.39
N GLN A 183 -18.35 -5.94 -27.51
CA GLN A 183 -19.20 -7.13 -27.48
C GLN A 183 -18.89 -8.07 -26.30
N LEU A 184 -17.89 -7.75 -25.48
CA LEU A 184 -17.48 -8.60 -24.36
C LEU A 184 -18.08 -7.99 -23.08
N GLY A 185 -19.11 -8.62 -22.52
CA GLY A 185 -19.58 -8.29 -21.18
C GLY A 185 -18.47 -8.50 -20.11
N GLU A 186 -18.79 -8.29 -18.84
CA GLU A 186 -17.85 -8.54 -17.75
C GLU A 186 -17.26 -9.94 -17.83
N ILE A 187 -15.92 -10.01 -17.83
CA ILE A 187 -15.18 -11.27 -17.81
C ILE A 187 -14.66 -11.46 -16.38
N PRO A 188 -15.14 -12.46 -15.63
CA PRO A 188 -14.54 -12.76 -14.35
C PRO A 188 -13.14 -13.33 -14.57
N LEU A 189 -12.17 -12.88 -13.77
CA LEU A 189 -10.87 -13.49 -13.75
C LEU A 189 -10.99 -14.90 -13.16
N ALA A 190 -10.59 -15.91 -13.95
CA ALA A 190 -10.50 -17.29 -13.44
C ALA A 190 -9.34 -17.38 -12.45
N GLU A 191 -9.48 -18.18 -11.38
CA GLU A 191 -8.41 -18.37 -10.40
C GLU A 191 -7.13 -18.95 -11.03
N LYS A 192 -7.26 -19.83 -12.02
CA LYS A 192 -6.16 -20.47 -12.78
C LYS A 192 -6.53 -20.58 -14.24
N PRO A 193 -6.34 -19.56 -15.05
CA PRO A 193 -6.62 -19.68 -16.49
C PRO A 193 -5.62 -20.61 -17.16
N GLU A 194 -6.12 -21.38 -18.17
CA GLU A 194 -5.20 -22.09 -19.07
C GLU A 194 -4.24 -21.10 -19.73
N LEU A 195 -3.00 -21.53 -19.97
CA LEU A 195 -1.98 -20.67 -20.59
C LEU A 195 -2.40 -20.19 -21.99
N ILE A 196 -3.03 -21.06 -22.76
CA ILE A 196 -3.54 -20.76 -24.09
C ILE A 196 -5.07 -20.80 -24.05
N GLY A 197 -5.70 -19.63 -24.11
CA GLY A 197 -7.15 -19.51 -24.19
C GLY A 197 -7.67 -20.02 -25.54
N ARG A 198 -8.85 -20.67 -25.53
CA ARG A 198 -9.47 -21.26 -26.72
C ARG A 198 -10.66 -20.45 -27.26
N ASP A 199 -11.04 -19.43 -26.54
CA ASP A 199 -12.03 -18.42 -26.93
C ASP A 199 -11.58 -17.04 -26.41
N THR A 200 -12.26 -15.97 -26.81
CA THR A 200 -11.87 -14.60 -26.46
C THR A 200 -11.82 -14.36 -24.94
N ARG A 201 -12.75 -14.91 -24.18
CA ARG A 201 -12.80 -14.72 -22.71
C ARG A 201 -11.64 -15.39 -22.02
N THR A 202 -11.36 -16.65 -22.35
CA THR A 202 -10.25 -17.42 -21.78
C THR A 202 -8.91 -16.86 -22.23
N ALA A 203 -8.80 -16.35 -23.46
CA ALA A 203 -7.60 -15.68 -23.96
C ALA A 203 -7.30 -14.38 -23.21
N ILE A 204 -8.31 -13.54 -22.96
CA ILE A 204 -8.18 -12.31 -22.16
C ILE A 204 -7.81 -12.66 -20.72
N SER A 205 -8.49 -13.61 -20.10
CA SER A 205 -8.21 -14.04 -18.73
C SER A 205 -6.76 -14.55 -18.60
N SER A 206 -6.29 -15.34 -19.56
CA SER A 206 -4.90 -15.81 -19.61
C SER A 206 -3.93 -14.64 -19.79
N GLY A 207 -4.17 -13.77 -20.76
CA GLY A 207 -3.31 -12.62 -21.03
C GLY A 207 -3.16 -11.69 -19.82
N VAL A 208 -4.25 -11.45 -19.10
CA VAL A 208 -4.24 -10.59 -17.91
C VAL A 208 -3.54 -11.28 -16.73
N LEU A 209 -3.93 -12.51 -16.36
CA LEU A 209 -3.38 -13.17 -15.17
C LEU A 209 -1.99 -13.73 -15.42
N ASN A 210 -1.82 -14.62 -16.41
CA ASN A 210 -0.53 -15.21 -16.70
C ASN A 210 0.47 -14.19 -17.22
N GLY A 211 0.00 -13.20 -18.01
CA GLY A 211 0.81 -12.08 -18.50
C GLY A 211 1.37 -11.22 -17.36
N ASN A 212 0.55 -10.85 -16.38
CA ASN A 212 1.02 -10.13 -15.20
C ASN A 212 2.02 -10.95 -14.38
N ALA A 213 1.75 -12.24 -14.14
CA ALA A 213 2.67 -13.11 -13.40
C ALA A 213 4.03 -13.19 -14.09
N LEU A 214 4.05 -13.48 -15.38
CA LEU A 214 5.29 -13.56 -16.18
C LEU A 214 6.06 -12.24 -16.23
N MET A 215 5.33 -11.12 -16.30
CA MET A 215 5.92 -9.78 -16.28
C MET A 215 6.58 -9.50 -14.94
N ILE A 216 5.91 -9.78 -13.82
CA ILE A 216 6.46 -9.63 -12.47
C ILE A 216 7.70 -10.52 -12.29
N ASP A 217 7.63 -11.78 -12.66
CA ASP A 217 8.77 -12.70 -12.60
C ASP A 217 9.95 -12.21 -13.43
N GLY A 218 9.68 -11.67 -14.62
CA GLY A 218 10.68 -11.05 -15.48
C GLY A 218 11.36 -9.85 -14.80
N PHE A 219 10.59 -8.94 -14.20
CA PHE A 219 11.14 -7.81 -13.46
C PHE A 219 11.97 -8.25 -12.26
N ILE A 220 11.48 -9.18 -11.45
CA ILE A 220 12.20 -9.70 -10.28
C ILE A 220 13.54 -10.32 -10.71
N ARG A 221 13.56 -11.09 -11.79
CA ARG A 221 14.79 -11.68 -12.33
C ARG A 221 15.80 -10.60 -12.74
N ASN A 222 15.35 -9.59 -13.49
CA ASN A 222 16.21 -8.50 -13.96
C ASN A 222 16.69 -7.61 -12.79
N ILE A 223 15.84 -7.36 -11.77
CA ILE A 223 16.22 -6.64 -10.57
C ILE A 223 17.31 -7.40 -9.80
N ARG A 224 17.19 -8.73 -9.65
CA ARG A 224 18.23 -9.56 -9.03
C ARG A 224 19.58 -9.44 -9.74
N GLU A 225 19.57 -9.39 -11.06
CA GLU A 225 20.77 -9.21 -11.87
C GLU A 225 21.32 -7.79 -11.69
N ALA A 226 20.48 -6.76 -11.76
CA ALA A 226 20.89 -5.35 -11.59
C ALA A 226 21.47 -5.06 -10.21
N LEU A 227 20.97 -5.71 -9.16
CA LEU A 227 21.48 -5.59 -7.79
C LEU A 227 22.69 -6.49 -7.50
N GLY A 228 23.12 -7.34 -8.45
CA GLY A 228 24.24 -8.26 -8.26
C GLY A 228 24.02 -9.31 -7.16
N THR A 229 22.75 -9.56 -6.78
CA THR A 229 22.43 -10.45 -5.65
C THR A 229 22.78 -11.91 -5.92
N LYS A 230 22.83 -12.33 -7.21
CA LYS A 230 23.25 -13.67 -7.59
C LYS A 230 24.75 -13.91 -7.34
N GLU A 231 25.57 -12.90 -7.63
CA GLU A 231 27.03 -12.98 -7.54
C GLU A 231 27.55 -12.81 -6.12
N SER A 232 26.86 -11.95 -5.34
CA SER A 232 27.22 -11.67 -3.94
C SER A 232 26.75 -12.74 -2.95
N GLY A 233 25.87 -13.66 -3.37
CA GLY A 233 25.20 -14.61 -2.46
C GLY A 233 24.18 -13.94 -1.50
N THR A 234 23.88 -12.67 -1.74
CA THR A 234 22.90 -11.93 -0.93
C THR A 234 21.47 -12.31 -1.33
N SER A 235 20.62 -12.66 -0.39
CA SER A 235 19.21 -12.96 -0.66
C SER A 235 18.42 -11.66 -0.93
N LEU A 236 17.61 -11.66 -1.99
CA LEU A 236 16.63 -10.59 -2.24
C LEU A 236 15.30 -10.96 -1.60
N SER A 237 14.88 -10.18 -0.60
CA SER A 237 13.59 -10.37 0.06
C SER A 237 12.46 -9.80 -0.78
N LEU A 238 11.34 -10.54 -0.90
CA LEU A 238 10.18 -10.16 -1.68
C LEU A 238 8.96 -10.02 -0.77
N PHE A 239 8.32 -8.86 -0.82
CA PHE A 239 7.08 -8.59 -0.12
C PHE A 239 5.98 -8.29 -1.12
N ALA A 240 4.77 -8.74 -0.83
CA ALA A 240 3.58 -8.44 -1.62
C ALA A 240 2.51 -7.83 -0.72
N THR A 241 1.84 -6.80 -1.23
CA THR A 241 0.72 -6.12 -0.59
C THR A 241 -0.27 -5.68 -1.66
N GLY A 242 -1.32 -5.01 -1.27
CA GLY A 242 -2.37 -4.54 -2.17
C GLY A 242 -3.72 -5.17 -1.85
N GLY A 243 -4.73 -4.95 -2.66
CA GLY A 243 -6.09 -5.44 -2.41
C GLY A 243 -6.85 -5.82 -3.66
N SER A 244 -6.15 -6.10 -4.74
CA SER A 244 -6.73 -6.39 -6.07
C SER A 244 -6.61 -7.86 -6.46
N TYR A 245 -6.80 -8.77 -5.53
CA TYR A 245 -6.88 -10.21 -5.76
C TYR A 245 -8.17 -10.78 -5.25
#